data_c944a28c54c3781d3286ace167c35d66
#
_entry.id   c944a28c54c3781d3286ace167c35d66
#
_cell.length_a   1.000
_cell.length_b   1.000
_cell.length_c   1.000
_cell.angle_alpha   90.00
_cell.angle_beta   90.00
_cell.angle_gamma   90.00
#
_symmetry.space_group_name_H-M   'P 1'
#
loop_
_entity.id
_entity.type
_entity.pdbx_description
1 polymer ?
#
loop_
_entity_poly.entity_id
_entity_poly.type
_entity_poly.pdbx_seq_one_letter_code
_entity_poly.pdbx_strand_id
1 'polypeptide(L)'
;MCSGRQYDMEYGETAKLFKALGDENRLYILSMLQHGERCACVLLEHVHLSQPTLSHHMKILCETHLVTSRKEGKWVYYSLNRVRAGRAEQALKDLFQEKEPVSDACRCQSERLPETD
;
A
#
# COMPACT_ATOMS: atom_id res chain seq x y z
N MET A 1 -27.56 4.29 -11.81
CA MET A 1 -26.27 4.83 -11.80
C MET A 1 -25.59 4.63 -10.50
N CYS A 2 -24.49 4.07 -10.55
CA CYS A 2 -23.83 3.77 -9.32
C CYS A 2 -23.30 5.03 -8.72
N SER A 3 -23.12 4.97 -7.47
CA SER A 3 -22.68 6.09 -6.74
C SER A 3 -21.18 6.20 -6.88
N GLY A 4 -20.76 7.05 -7.76
CA GLY A 4 -19.35 7.24 -7.96
C GLY A 4 -18.66 7.69 -6.72
N ARG A 5 -19.39 8.37 -5.85
CA ARG A 5 -18.81 8.88 -4.64
C ARG A 5 -18.41 7.76 -3.70
N GLN A 6 -19.25 6.76 -3.55
CA GLN A 6 -18.92 5.63 -2.72
C GLN A 6 -17.76 4.84 -3.29
N TYR A 7 -17.77 4.72 -4.60
CA TYR A 7 -16.72 4.04 -5.31
C TYR A 7 -15.38 4.74 -5.05
N ASP A 8 -15.37 6.07 -5.15
CA ASP A 8 -14.15 6.82 -4.95
C ASP A 8 -13.63 6.70 -3.53
N MET A 9 -14.51 6.71 -2.56
CA MET A 9 -14.08 6.64 -1.18
C MET A 9 -13.43 5.30 -0.89
N GLU A 10 -14.03 4.25 -1.40
CA GLU A 10 -13.52 2.93 -1.11
C GLU A 10 -12.19 2.67 -1.79
N TYR A 11 -12.11 2.96 -3.06
CA TYR A 11 -10.92 2.63 -3.82
C TYR A 11 -9.85 3.71 -3.75
N GLY A 12 -10.23 4.90 -3.32
CA GLY A 12 -9.26 5.97 -3.14
C GLY A 12 -8.22 5.64 -2.09
N GLU A 13 -8.68 5.12 -0.97
CA GLU A 13 -7.77 4.74 0.10
C GLU A 13 -6.88 3.58 -0.32
N THR A 14 -7.47 2.62 -1.00
CA THR A 14 -6.70 1.47 -1.48
C THR A 14 -5.66 1.90 -2.50
N ALA A 15 -6.02 2.84 -3.36
CA ALA A 15 -5.08 3.33 -4.35
C ALA A 15 -3.91 4.04 -3.70
N LYS A 16 -4.16 4.81 -2.65
CA LYS A 16 -3.09 5.47 -1.92
C LYS A 16 -2.14 4.46 -1.31
N LEU A 17 -2.71 3.40 -0.77
CA LEU A 17 -1.93 2.34 -0.18
C LEU A 17 -1.02 1.70 -1.23
N PHE A 18 -1.57 1.34 -2.37
CA PHE A 18 -0.79 0.70 -3.41
C PHE A 18 0.26 1.63 -3.98
N LYS A 19 -0.05 2.92 -4.02
CA LYS A 19 0.92 3.88 -4.47
C LYS A 19 2.12 3.93 -3.54
N ALA A 20 1.85 3.88 -2.24
CA ALA A 20 2.93 3.86 -1.27
C ALA A 20 3.77 2.60 -1.40
N LEU A 21 3.14 1.50 -1.79
CA LEU A 21 3.85 0.24 -1.95
C LEU A 21 4.55 0.12 -3.29
N GLY A 22 4.28 1.02 -4.22
CA GLY A 22 4.81 0.89 -5.57
C GLY A 22 6.18 1.50 -5.75
N ASP A 23 7.04 1.36 -4.77
CA ASP A 23 8.40 1.87 -4.84
C ASP A 23 9.33 0.83 -4.23
N GLU A 24 10.39 0.50 -4.95
CA GLU A 24 11.24 -0.59 -4.50
C GLU A 24 11.95 -0.27 -3.19
N ASN A 25 12.29 0.98 -2.95
CA ASN A 25 12.91 1.35 -1.68
C ASN A 25 11.94 1.17 -0.52
N ARG A 26 10.69 1.55 -0.74
CA ARG A 26 9.69 1.40 0.31
C ARG A 26 9.39 -0.07 0.59
N LEU A 27 9.37 -0.91 -0.45
CA LEU A 27 9.19 -2.33 -0.22
C LEU A 27 10.34 -2.92 0.57
N TYR A 28 11.55 -2.47 0.27
CA TYR A 28 12.71 -2.95 0.99
C TYR A 28 12.65 -2.54 2.45
N ILE A 29 12.24 -1.30 2.70
CA ILE A 29 12.10 -0.82 4.07
C ILE A 29 11.10 -1.69 4.83
N LEU A 30 9.96 -1.98 4.20
CA LEU A 30 8.97 -2.81 4.86
C LEU A 30 9.51 -4.19 5.17
N SER A 31 10.32 -4.73 4.28
CA SER A 31 10.89 -6.05 4.53
C SER A 31 11.82 -6.03 5.74
N MET A 32 12.52 -4.92 5.95
CA MET A 32 13.36 -4.80 7.12
C MET A 32 12.55 -4.70 8.40
N LEU A 33 11.38 -4.08 8.32
CA LEU A 33 10.53 -3.93 9.49
C LEU A 33 9.79 -5.21 9.85
N GLN A 34 9.85 -6.21 8.99
CA GLN A 34 9.25 -7.51 9.32
C GLN A 34 9.90 -8.14 10.54
N HIS A 35 11.12 -7.77 10.80
CA HIS A 35 11.87 -8.35 11.92
C HIS A 35 11.71 -7.56 13.21
N GLY A 36 10.85 -6.55 13.20
CA GLY A 36 10.61 -5.77 14.40
C GLY A 36 10.98 -4.33 14.20
N GLU A 37 10.83 -3.58 15.27
CA GLU A 37 11.11 -2.16 15.26
C GLU A 37 12.57 -1.88 14.90
N ARG A 38 12.79 -0.84 14.11
CA ARG A 38 14.12 -0.45 13.69
C ARG A 38 14.33 1.04 13.87
N CYS A 39 15.52 1.41 14.31
CA CYS A 39 15.89 2.80 14.36
C CYS A 39 16.11 3.33 12.95
N ALA A 40 15.76 4.59 12.73
CA ALA A 40 15.99 5.22 11.44
C ALA A 40 17.45 5.09 11.01
N CYS A 41 18.37 5.15 11.94
CA CYS A 41 19.79 5.06 11.60
C CYS A 41 20.15 3.68 11.02
N VAL A 42 19.49 2.64 11.52
CA VAL A 42 19.72 1.30 10.98
C VAL A 42 19.17 1.19 9.57
N LEU A 43 17.99 1.74 9.37
CA LEU A 43 17.40 1.74 8.03
C LEU A 43 18.30 2.46 7.04
N LEU A 44 18.83 3.60 7.48
CA LEU A 44 19.68 4.41 6.62
C LEU A 44 20.93 3.66 6.19
N GLU A 45 21.47 2.85 7.08
CA GLU A 45 22.66 2.07 6.76
C GLU A 45 22.43 1.08 5.64
N HIS A 46 21.21 0.59 5.51
CA HIS A 46 20.92 -0.47 4.56
C HIS A 46 20.35 0.00 3.24
N VAL A 47 19.70 1.16 3.22
CA VAL A 47 18.99 1.55 2.01
C VAL A 47 19.79 2.40 1.04
N HIS A 48 20.97 2.83 1.43
CA HIS A 48 21.85 3.61 0.54
C HIS A 48 21.15 4.84 -0.03
N LEU A 49 20.39 5.51 0.80
CA LEU A 49 19.71 6.72 0.44
C LEU A 49 20.21 7.84 1.34
N SER A 50 20.01 9.07 0.90
CA SER A 50 20.28 10.19 1.78
C SER A 50 19.22 10.23 2.88
N GLN A 51 19.57 10.90 3.95
CA GLN A 51 18.64 11.00 5.07
C GLN A 51 17.34 11.68 4.68
N PRO A 52 17.36 12.81 3.92
CA PRO A 52 16.09 13.40 3.51
C PRO A 52 15.25 12.50 2.65
N THR A 53 15.88 11.71 1.78
CA THR A 53 15.13 10.80 0.93
C THR A 53 14.49 9.69 1.76
N LEU A 54 15.22 9.15 2.71
CA LEU A 54 14.64 8.15 3.59
C LEU A 54 13.47 8.73 4.37
N SER A 55 13.64 9.94 4.89
CA SER A 55 12.56 10.59 5.63
C SER A 55 11.33 10.75 4.78
N HIS A 56 11.52 11.07 3.51
CA HIS A 56 10.39 11.21 2.58
C HIS A 56 9.64 9.88 2.41
N HIS A 57 10.40 8.81 2.23
CA HIS A 57 9.77 7.50 2.10
C HIS A 57 9.04 7.10 3.37
N MET A 58 9.63 7.38 4.52
CA MET A 58 9.00 7.02 5.77
C MET A 58 7.73 7.84 6.00
N LYS A 59 7.75 9.08 5.58
CA LYS A 59 6.55 9.92 5.70
C LYS A 59 5.41 9.33 4.89
N ILE A 60 5.69 8.89 3.68
CA ILE A 60 4.67 8.30 2.82
C ILE A 60 4.12 7.03 3.47
N LEU A 61 4.99 6.19 3.97
CA LEU A 61 4.54 4.96 4.62
C LEU A 61 3.75 5.22 5.89
N CYS A 62 4.14 6.23 6.64
CA CYS A 62 3.41 6.57 7.86
C CYS A 62 2.04 7.16 7.53
N GLU A 63 1.92 7.86 6.43
CA GLU A 63 0.65 8.45 6.04
C GLU A 63 -0.38 7.39 5.68
N THR A 64 0.07 6.22 5.24
CA THR A 64 -0.84 5.12 4.98
C THR A 64 -1.12 4.32 6.22
N HIS A 65 -0.45 4.64 7.31
CA HIS A 65 -0.56 3.93 8.58
C HIS A 65 -0.04 2.50 8.54
N LEU A 66 0.70 2.16 7.48
CA LEU A 66 1.37 0.86 7.44
C LEU A 66 2.54 0.82 8.39
N VAL A 67 3.11 1.97 8.65
CA VAL A 67 4.26 2.10 9.52
C VAL A 67 3.93 3.13 10.58
N THR A 68 4.35 2.87 11.80
CA THR A 68 4.23 3.82 12.87
C THR A 68 5.63 4.23 13.31
N SER A 69 5.72 5.43 13.87
CA SER A 69 6.99 5.92 14.33
C SER A 69 6.85 6.36 15.78
N ARG A 70 7.94 6.27 16.51
CA ARG A 70 7.99 6.82 17.85
C ARG A 70 9.34 7.47 18.06
N LYS A 71 9.34 8.48 18.87
CA LYS A 71 10.56 9.20 19.15
C LYS A 71 11.03 8.88 20.56
N GLU A 72 12.32 8.72 20.68
CA GLU A 72 12.89 8.54 22.01
C GLU A 72 14.16 9.39 22.05
N GLY A 73 14.05 10.53 22.70
CA GLY A 73 15.12 11.50 22.64
C GLY A 73 15.28 12.00 21.22
N LYS A 74 16.48 11.90 20.70
CA LYS A 74 16.74 12.30 19.32
C LYS A 74 16.63 11.16 18.34
N TRP A 75 16.27 9.97 18.82
CA TRP A 75 16.18 8.79 17.96
C TRP A 75 14.75 8.56 17.52
N VAL A 76 14.60 8.14 16.28
CA VAL A 76 13.28 7.81 15.72
C VAL A 76 13.27 6.33 15.41
N TYR A 77 12.23 5.66 15.84
CA TYR A 77 12.06 4.23 15.60
C TYR A 77 10.81 3.99 14.79
N TYR A 78 10.90 3.06 13.87
CA TYR A 78 9.78 2.72 13.00
C TYR A 78 9.41 1.27 13.20
N SER A 79 8.12 0.99 13.12
CA SER A 79 7.64 -0.38 13.22
C SER A 79 6.44 -0.56 12.31
N LEU A 80 6.24 -1.81 11.92
CA LEU A 80 5.14 -2.17 11.04
C LEU A 80 3.85 -2.22 11.84
N ASN A 81 2.81 -1.62 11.31
CA ASN A 81 1.50 -1.67 11.93
C ASN A 81 0.80 -2.93 11.42
N ARG A 82 0.77 -3.97 12.26
CA ARG A 82 0.25 -5.27 11.82
C ARG A 82 -1.22 -5.24 11.48
N VAL A 83 -1.98 -4.42 12.17
CA VAL A 83 -3.41 -4.33 11.90
C VAL A 83 -3.64 -3.73 10.51
N ARG A 84 -2.91 -2.66 10.21
CA ARG A 84 -3.04 -2.03 8.90
C ARG A 84 -2.50 -2.93 7.79
N ALA A 85 -1.43 -3.65 8.08
CA ALA A 85 -0.88 -4.59 7.11
C ALA A 85 -1.92 -5.67 6.79
N GLY A 86 -2.64 -6.13 7.81
CA GLY A 86 -3.69 -7.11 7.58
C GLY A 86 -4.81 -6.57 6.71
N ARG A 87 -5.15 -5.29 6.90
CA ARG A 87 -6.17 -4.68 6.06
C ARG A 87 -5.71 -4.55 4.62
N ALA A 88 -4.43 -4.25 4.42
CA ALA A 88 -3.88 -4.17 3.10
C ALA A 88 -3.92 -5.51 2.39
N GLU A 89 -3.58 -6.56 3.11
CA GLU A 89 -3.68 -7.91 2.57
C GLU A 89 -5.10 -8.23 2.17
N GLN A 90 -6.04 -7.89 3.03
CA GLN A 90 -7.43 -8.19 2.77
C GLN A 90 -7.94 -7.41 1.56
N ALA A 91 -7.54 -6.16 1.42
CA ALA A 91 -7.94 -5.36 0.27
C ALA A 91 -7.45 -5.97 -1.03
N LEU A 92 -6.22 -6.45 -1.02
CA LEU A 92 -5.65 -7.08 -2.19
C LEU A 92 -6.37 -8.38 -2.50
N LYS A 93 -6.62 -9.15 -1.47
CA LYS A 93 -7.32 -10.41 -1.62
C LYS A 93 -8.72 -10.21 -2.19
N ASP A 94 -9.42 -9.19 -1.69
CA ASP A 94 -10.77 -8.90 -2.16
C ASP A 94 -10.78 -8.51 -3.62
N LEU A 95 -9.77 -7.79 -4.07
CA LEU A 95 -9.71 -7.36 -5.46
C LEU A 95 -9.54 -8.52 -6.42
N PHE A 96 -8.80 -9.53 -6.00
CA PHE A 96 -8.51 -10.65 -6.88
C PHE A 96 -9.39 -11.86 -6.62
N GLN A 97 -10.31 -11.74 -5.70
CA GLN A 97 -11.19 -12.85 -5.40
C GLN A 97 -12.20 -13.04 -6.51
N GLU A 98 -12.34 -14.26 -6.95
CA GLU A 98 -13.29 -14.57 -7.99
C GLU A 98 -14.69 -14.52 -7.43
N LYS A 99 -15.61 -13.94 -8.16
CA LYS A 99 -16.98 -13.83 -7.70
C LYS A 99 -17.94 -14.31 -8.76
N GLU A 100 -19.20 -14.43 -8.34
CA GLU A 100 -20.24 -14.87 -9.25
C GLU A 100 -20.32 -13.94 -10.45
N PRO A 101 -20.50 -14.51 -11.65
CA PRO A 101 -20.66 -13.67 -12.82
C PRO A 101 -21.92 -12.79 -12.68
N VAL A 102 -21.79 -11.59 -13.16
CA VAL A 102 -22.92 -10.66 -13.13
C VAL A 102 -23.54 -10.65 -14.50
N SER A 103 -24.86 -10.72 -14.52
CA SER A 103 -25.57 -10.62 -15.77
C SER A 103 -25.45 -9.20 -16.28
N ASP A 104 -24.82 -9.04 -17.41
CA ASP A 104 -24.56 -7.74 -17.95
C ASP A 104 -25.23 -7.60 -19.29
N ALA A 105 -26.26 -6.80 -19.37
CA ALA A 105 -27.03 -6.68 -20.57
C ALA A 105 -26.53 -5.61 -21.52
N CYS A 106 -25.25 -5.38 -21.52
CA CYS A 106 -24.70 -4.35 -22.36
C CYS A 106 -24.76 -4.76 -23.83
N ARG A 107 -25.26 -3.88 -24.68
CA ARG A 107 -25.37 -4.15 -26.08
C ARG A 107 -24.04 -4.30 -26.75
N CYS A 108 -23.03 -3.64 -26.25
CA CYS A 108 -21.75 -3.68 -26.91
C CYS A 108 -21.05 -5.01 -26.72
N GLN A 109 -21.64 -5.93 -25.99
CA GLN A 109 -21.02 -7.23 -25.85
C GLN A 109 -20.85 -7.95 -27.15
N SER A 110 -21.81 -7.79 -28.06
CA SER A 110 -21.73 -8.47 -29.32
C SER A 110 -20.58 -7.93 -30.17
N GLU A 111 -20.12 -6.76 -29.84
CA GLU A 111 -19.02 -6.16 -30.58
C GLU A 111 -17.71 -6.27 -29.89
N ARG A 112 -17.68 -6.95 -28.79
CA ARG A 112 -16.47 -7.03 -28.03
C ARG A 112 -15.43 -7.79 -28.81
N LEU A 113 -14.21 -7.30 -28.80
CA LEU A 113 -13.13 -7.99 -29.43
C LEU A 113 -12.73 -9.20 -28.64
N PRO A 114 -12.23 -10.23 -29.29
CA PRO A 114 -11.79 -11.41 -28.55
C PRO A 114 -10.63 -11.06 -27.65
N GLU A 115 -10.57 -11.78 -26.56
CA GLU A 115 -9.51 -11.58 -25.64
C GLU A 115 -8.21 -12.01 -26.23
N THR A 116 -7.21 -11.21 -26.03
CA THR A 116 -6.02 -11.62 -26.54
C THR A 116 -5.22 -12.05 -25.45
N ASP A 117 -4.94 -12.36 -24.87
CA ASP A 117 -4.10 -12.79 -23.91
C ASP A 117 -3.43 -13.77 -24.01
#